data_790ec8d943f97c0b2b5f3f1ed8a7825e
#
_entry.id   790ec8d943f97c0b2b5f3f1ed8a7825e
#
_cell.length_a   1.000
_cell.length_b   1.000
_cell.length_c   1.000
_cell.angle_alpha   90.00
_cell.angle_beta   90.00
_cell.angle_gamma   90.00
#
_symmetry.space_group_name_H-M   'P 1'
#
loop_
_entity.id
_entity.type
_entity.pdbx_description
1 polymer ?
#
loop_
_entity_poly.entity_id
_entity_poly.type
_entity_poly.pdbx_seq_one_letter_code
_entity_poly.pdbx_strand_id
1 'polypeptide(L)'
;MLLAALLGAGSLAGCSLIPGSASAGSASPTQTVPTPEPANPLPAPAPKSRATSSSTASASAGPLEGWSLEEKVGQLIMVGVDAASPAKASTDAVTSHHVGNIFIAGRSTAGKQETQKVISSFTGKVDSTTTHDTPMLVATDQEGGDVQVMSGSGFSDIPSAMDQSTQPREQLLASARTWGKELADVGATMNLAPVVDLVDVATPSTNEPIGRWGREYGRDAATVTAQAGAFAEGMKASGIIPVYKHFPGLGRVTANTDTASGVTDTTTARSGDAAVGIFASAISGGAQVIMVSSATYSLIDPAARAVFSSVVVTDMLRTEMGFTGMVITDDVSAAAQVKDVPAGERAVRAIRAGCDMVLASADPTLAADMAKALVSTAQSDPAFAARVDESVTRVLALKNSNQS
;
A
#
# COMPACT_ATOMS: atom_id res chain seq x y z
N MET A 1 11.49 56.41 5.93
CA MET A 1 11.58 57.20 4.66
C MET A 1 10.77 56.41 3.66
N LEU A 2 9.55 56.78 3.50
CA LEU A 2 8.93 57.63 2.47
C LEU A 2 8.99 56.97 1.10
N LEU A 3 7.81 56.48 0.65
CA LEU A 3 6.88 57.08 -0.34
C LEU A 3 7.29 56.71 -1.74
N ALA A 4 6.47 56.31 -2.71
CA ALA A 4 5.09 56.68 -3.01
C ALA A 4 4.45 55.65 -3.95
N ALA A 5 3.16 55.61 -3.87
CA ALA A 5 2.19 55.01 -4.76
C ALA A 5 2.09 55.76 -6.10
N LEU A 6 1.60 55.08 -7.16
CA LEU A 6 0.81 55.76 -8.20
C LEU A 6 -0.20 54.77 -8.80
N LEU A 7 -1.43 55.24 -8.76
CA LEU A 7 -2.64 54.68 -9.37
C LEU A 7 -2.66 54.91 -10.89
N GLY A 8 -3.34 54.02 -11.62
CA GLY A 8 -3.73 54.25 -13.01
C GLY A 8 -4.92 53.37 -13.35
N ALA A 9 -6.13 53.98 -13.30
CA ALA A 9 -7.39 53.40 -13.70
C ALA A 9 -7.71 53.76 -15.16
N GLY A 10 -8.55 52.95 -15.82
CA GLY A 10 -9.18 53.22 -17.12
C GLY A 10 -9.80 51.93 -17.65
N SER A 11 -10.94 51.73 -17.60
CA SER A 11 -12.35 51.89 -17.88
C SER A 11 -12.75 51.65 -19.33
N LEU A 12 -13.85 50.81 -19.44
CA LEU A 12 -14.97 50.82 -20.37
C LEU A 12 -14.82 50.15 -21.74
N ALA A 13 -15.50 49.08 -21.97
CA ALA A 13 -16.91 48.87 -22.41
C ALA A 13 -17.06 48.67 -23.92
N GLY A 14 -17.83 47.68 -24.31
CA GLY A 14 -18.29 47.43 -25.67
C GLY A 14 -19.14 46.18 -25.79
N CYS A 15 -20.45 46.32 -25.50
CA CYS A 15 -21.47 45.34 -25.88
C CYS A 15 -21.72 45.35 -27.38
N SER A 16 -22.02 44.21 -27.98
CA SER A 16 -22.96 44.15 -29.11
C SER A 16 -23.61 42.79 -29.23
N LEU A 17 -24.90 42.89 -29.45
CA LEU A 17 -25.96 41.88 -29.50
C LEU A 17 -26.08 41.22 -30.89
N ILE A 18 -26.51 40.00 -30.86
CA ILE A 18 -27.26 39.06 -31.73
C ILE A 18 -28.03 39.69 -32.93
N PRO A 19 -28.29 38.99 -34.09
CA PRO A 19 -29.35 37.98 -34.11
C PRO A 19 -29.17 36.74 -35.01
N GLY A 20 -29.92 35.74 -34.66
CA GLY A 20 -30.22 34.48 -35.18
C GLY A 20 -30.74 34.34 -36.60
N SER A 21 -30.75 33.11 -37.08
CA SER A 21 -31.66 32.59 -38.08
C SER A 21 -31.85 31.10 -37.92
N ALA A 22 -33.09 30.71 -37.87
CA ALA A 22 -33.55 29.33 -37.94
C ALA A 22 -33.62 28.89 -39.41
N SER A 23 -33.38 27.61 -39.67
CA SER A 23 -34.20 26.87 -40.64
C SER A 23 -33.84 25.39 -40.74
N ALA A 24 -34.88 24.62 -40.62
CA ALA A 24 -35.37 23.51 -41.41
C ALA A 24 -34.74 22.13 -41.25
N GLY A 25 -35.62 21.22 -40.82
CA GLY A 25 -35.47 19.82 -40.65
C GLY A 25 -35.27 19.03 -41.94
N SER A 26 -34.71 17.84 -41.75
CA SER A 26 -34.84 16.77 -42.72
C SER A 26 -35.08 15.47 -41.96
N ALA A 27 -36.19 14.86 -42.23
CA ALA A 27 -36.62 13.57 -41.71
C ALA A 27 -35.83 12.45 -42.33
N SER A 28 -35.33 11.55 -41.55
CA SER A 28 -34.78 10.24 -41.99
C SER A 28 -35.87 9.15 -41.82
N PRO A 29 -35.95 8.20 -42.72
CA PRO A 29 -37.01 7.21 -42.72
C PRO A 29 -36.77 6.10 -41.69
N THR A 30 -37.86 5.73 -41.04
CA THR A 30 -37.97 4.60 -40.13
C THR A 30 -37.79 3.29 -40.89
N GLN A 31 -36.75 2.53 -40.60
CA GLN A 31 -36.64 1.13 -41.02
C GLN A 31 -37.37 0.25 -40.00
N THR A 32 -38.38 -0.43 -40.43
CA THR A 32 -39.11 -1.50 -39.74
C THR A 32 -38.24 -2.76 -39.73
N VAL A 33 -37.88 -3.22 -38.53
CA VAL A 33 -37.24 -4.53 -38.31
C VAL A 33 -38.32 -5.62 -38.28
N PRO A 34 -38.21 -6.71 -39.03
CA PRO A 34 -39.17 -7.81 -38.95
C PRO A 34 -39.02 -8.62 -37.68
N THR A 35 -40.11 -8.93 -37.03
CA THR A 35 -40.20 -9.83 -35.85
C THR A 35 -39.85 -11.28 -36.27
N PRO A 36 -39.00 -12.01 -35.56
CA PRO A 36 -38.79 -13.41 -35.82
C PRO A 36 -39.94 -14.27 -35.30
N GLU A 37 -40.33 -15.22 -36.10
CA GLU A 37 -41.31 -16.25 -35.83
C GLU A 37 -40.82 -17.25 -34.78
N PRO A 38 -41.70 -17.82 -33.93
CA PRO A 38 -41.25 -18.74 -32.86
C PRO A 38 -40.88 -20.09 -33.41
N ALA A 39 -39.62 -20.50 -33.14
CA ALA A 39 -39.11 -21.83 -33.49
C ALA A 39 -39.72 -22.91 -32.59
N ASN A 40 -40.16 -24.01 -33.25
CA ASN A 40 -40.69 -25.23 -32.62
C ASN A 40 -39.62 -25.91 -31.72
N PRO A 41 -40.00 -26.42 -30.54
CA PRO A 41 -39.05 -27.13 -29.67
C PRO A 41 -38.70 -28.54 -30.23
N LEU A 42 -37.39 -28.82 -30.31
CA LEU A 42 -36.86 -30.13 -30.56
C LEU A 42 -37.08 -31.10 -29.39
N PRO A 43 -37.29 -32.40 -29.60
CA PRO A 43 -37.52 -33.36 -28.54
C PRO A 43 -36.27 -33.65 -27.71
N ALA A 44 -36.48 -33.76 -26.40
CA ALA A 44 -35.44 -34.03 -25.40
C ALA A 44 -34.80 -35.43 -25.61
N PRO A 45 -33.47 -35.58 -25.48
CA PRO A 45 -32.83 -36.88 -25.50
C PRO A 45 -33.05 -37.65 -24.17
N ALA A 46 -33.28 -38.95 -24.26
CA ALA A 46 -33.50 -39.86 -23.15
C ALA A 46 -32.31 -39.93 -22.18
N PRO A 47 -32.54 -40.18 -20.87
CA PRO A 47 -31.48 -40.23 -19.88
C PRO A 47 -30.61 -41.47 -20.07
N LYS A 48 -29.30 -41.22 -20.36
CA LYS A 48 -28.29 -42.29 -20.27
C LYS A 48 -27.95 -42.51 -18.80
N SER A 49 -28.20 -43.72 -18.33
CA SER A 49 -27.77 -44.19 -17.02
C SER A 49 -26.25 -44.07 -16.89
N ARG A 50 -25.81 -43.17 -16.02
CA ARG A 50 -24.39 -42.97 -15.70
C ARG A 50 -24.03 -43.86 -14.53
N ALA A 51 -23.20 -44.89 -14.81
CA ALA A 51 -22.57 -45.68 -13.75
C ALA A 51 -21.79 -44.76 -12.82
N THR A 52 -22.13 -44.77 -11.55
CA THR A 52 -21.39 -44.09 -10.46
C THR A 52 -20.07 -44.82 -10.24
N SER A 53 -19.03 -44.41 -10.91
CA SER A 53 -17.67 -44.66 -10.45
C SER A 53 -17.37 -43.61 -9.39
N SER A 54 -17.43 -43.98 -8.13
CA SER A 54 -16.89 -43.23 -7.03
C SER A 54 -15.36 -43.19 -7.12
N SER A 55 -14.82 -42.28 -7.90
CA SER A 55 -13.44 -41.84 -7.70
C SER A 55 -13.49 -40.87 -6.50
N THR A 56 -12.97 -41.28 -5.37
CA THR A 56 -12.49 -40.39 -4.33
C THR A 56 -11.40 -39.53 -4.95
N ALA A 57 -11.80 -38.42 -5.58
CA ALA A 57 -10.87 -37.33 -5.84
C ALA A 57 -10.39 -36.87 -4.47
N SER A 58 -9.13 -37.15 -4.16
CA SER A 58 -8.41 -36.51 -3.06
C SER A 58 -8.58 -35.03 -3.29
N ALA A 59 -9.37 -34.35 -2.44
CA ALA A 59 -9.46 -32.91 -2.47
C ALA A 59 -8.02 -32.42 -2.29
N SER A 60 -7.49 -31.67 -3.26
CA SER A 60 -6.18 -31.05 -3.11
C SER A 60 -6.26 -30.18 -1.86
N ALA A 61 -5.37 -30.44 -0.90
CA ALA A 61 -5.22 -29.66 0.31
C ALA A 61 -5.28 -28.16 -0.02
N GLY A 62 -6.11 -27.41 0.69
CA GLY A 62 -6.19 -25.97 0.49
C GLY A 62 -4.86 -25.31 0.91
N PRO A 63 -4.52 -24.13 0.40
CA PRO A 63 -3.24 -23.46 0.67
C PRO A 63 -2.98 -23.18 2.15
N LEU A 64 -3.98 -23.31 3.02
CA LEU A 64 -3.91 -23.08 4.48
C LEU A 64 -4.19 -24.38 5.27
N GLU A 65 -4.15 -25.54 4.66
CA GLU A 65 -4.31 -26.81 5.38
C GLU A 65 -3.12 -27.03 6.31
N GLY A 66 -3.42 -27.40 7.56
CA GLY A 66 -2.41 -27.60 8.60
C GLY A 66 -2.00 -26.37 9.39
N TRP A 67 -2.39 -25.16 8.97
CA TRP A 67 -2.09 -23.92 9.68
C TRP A 67 -3.00 -23.74 10.89
N SER A 68 -2.43 -23.51 12.08
CA SER A 68 -3.17 -23.01 13.24
C SER A 68 -3.64 -21.57 13.01
N LEU A 69 -4.62 -21.12 13.80
CA LEU A 69 -5.09 -19.74 13.72
C LEU A 69 -3.99 -18.74 14.14
N GLU A 70 -3.19 -19.11 15.13
CA GLU A 70 -2.06 -18.32 15.63
C GLU A 70 -0.99 -18.13 14.56
N GLU A 71 -0.65 -19.17 13.82
CA GLU A 71 0.29 -19.09 12.68
C GLU A 71 -0.26 -18.23 11.54
N LYS A 72 -1.56 -18.38 11.21
CA LYS A 72 -2.24 -17.53 10.23
C LYS A 72 -2.18 -16.07 10.62
N VAL A 73 -2.55 -15.73 11.86
CA VAL A 73 -2.50 -14.36 12.39
C VAL A 73 -1.07 -13.81 12.39
N GLY A 74 -0.08 -14.64 12.73
CA GLY A 74 1.32 -14.25 12.68
C GLY A 74 1.79 -13.77 11.30
N GLN A 75 1.21 -14.32 10.21
CA GLN A 75 1.50 -13.86 8.85
C GLN A 75 0.94 -12.45 8.54
N LEU A 76 -0.03 -11.98 9.31
CA LEU A 76 -0.66 -10.67 9.13
C LEU A 76 0.03 -9.54 9.89
N ILE A 77 1.12 -9.82 10.59
CA ILE A 77 1.86 -8.83 11.38
C ILE A 77 3.28 -8.70 10.84
N MET A 78 3.73 -7.45 10.68
CA MET A 78 5.12 -7.09 10.43
C MET A 78 5.63 -6.31 11.64
N VAL A 79 6.64 -6.86 12.35
CA VAL A 79 7.15 -6.29 13.59
C VAL A 79 8.47 -5.56 13.37
N GLY A 80 8.64 -4.41 14.02
CA GLY A 80 9.88 -3.63 13.98
C GLY A 80 11.05 -4.35 14.66
N VAL A 81 12.20 -4.28 14.00
CA VAL A 81 13.49 -4.75 14.48
C VAL A 81 14.48 -3.62 14.35
N ASP A 82 14.95 -3.05 15.45
CA ASP A 82 15.95 -1.99 15.41
C ASP A 82 17.25 -2.50 14.76
N ALA A 83 17.74 -1.78 13.75
CA ALA A 83 18.88 -2.17 12.93
C ALA A 83 20.21 -2.23 13.70
N ALA A 84 20.30 -1.54 14.84
CA ALA A 84 21.50 -1.49 15.67
C ALA A 84 21.37 -2.36 16.94
N SER A 85 20.15 -2.45 17.51
CA SER A 85 19.93 -3.13 18.80
C SER A 85 18.51 -3.75 18.83
N PRO A 86 18.32 -4.94 18.25
CA PRO A 86 17.04 -5.62 18.23
C PRO A 86 16.46 -5.83 19.63
N ALA A 87 15.21 -5.38 19.83
CA ALA A 87 14.51 -5.54 21.11
C ALA A 87 14.11 -7.00 21.35
N LYS A 88 14.08 -7.43 22.63
CA LYS A 88 13.53 -8.76 23.00
C LYS A 88 12.09 -8.94 22.51
N ALA A 89 11.27 -7.88 22.56
CA ALA A 89 9.89 -7.92 22.09
C ALA A 89 9.77 -8.34 20.62
N SER A 90 10.68 -7.89 19.76
CA SER A 90 10.72 -8.31 18.35
C SER A 90 11.02 -9.80 18.21
N THR A 91 11.94 -10.32 19.03
CA THR A 91 12.24 -11.77 19.06
C THR A 91 11.05 -12.56 19.58
N ASP A 92 10.42 -12.12 20.68
CA ASP A 92 9.25 -12.79 21.27
C ASP A 92 8.06 -12.78 20.31
N ALA A 93 7.87 -11.72 19.52
CA ALA A 93 6.84 -11.66 18.49
C ALA A 93 6.99 -12.80 17.47
N VAL A 94 8.21 -13.08 17.02
CA VAL A 94 8.48 -14.19 16.09
C VAL A 94 8.33 -15.55 16.78
N THR A 95 8.96 -15.75 17.94
CA THR A 95 9.08 -17.08 18.55
C THR A 95 7.87 -17.51 19.37
N SER A 96 7.07 -16.57 19.88
CA SER A 96 5.94 -16.84 20.76
C SER A 96 4.58 -16.45 20.18
N HIS A 97 4.58 -15.63 19.11
CA HIS A 97 3.35 -15.15 18.45
C HIS A 97 3.35 -15.41 16.93
N HIS A 98 4.28 -16.24 16.44
CA HIS A 98 4.34 -16.70 15.05
C HIS A 98 4.44 -15.58 14.01
N VAL A 99 4.92 -14.36 14.42
CA VAL A 99 5.02 -13.22 13.50
C VAL A 99 5.99 -13.57 12.36
N GLY A 100 5.45 -13.61 11.16
CA GLY A 100 6.13 -14.09 9.96
C GLY A 100 6.82 -13.01 9.13
N ASN A 101 6.86 -11.75 9.59
CA ASN A 101 7.43 -10.64 8.82
C ASN A 101 8.10 -9.63 9.76
N ILE A 102 9.23 -9.05 9.31
CA ILE A 102 9.97 -8.06 10.08
C ILE A 102 10.20 -6.78 9.27
N PHE A 103 10.25 -5.66 9.98
CA PHE A 103 10.62 -4.36 9.43
C PHE A 103 11.90 -3.88 10.11
N ILE A 104 12.98 -3.70 9.36
CA ILE A 104 14.23 -3.16 9.87
C ILE A 104 14.06 -1.66 10.07
N ALA A 105 14.01 -1.26 11.34
CA ALA A 105 13.70 0.08 11.83
C ALA A 105 14.94 0.82 12.33
N GLY A 106 14.76 2.08 12.70
CA GLY A 106 15.81 2.93 13.24
C GLY A 106 16.72 3.53 12.17
N ARG A 107 17.96 3.74 12.53
CA ARG A 107 19.01 4.21 11.61
C ARG A 107 20.32 3.52 11.95
N SER A 108 20.99 2.92 10.97
CA SER A 108 22.25 2.22 11.15
C SER A 108 23.29 2.67 10.13
N THR A 109 24.45 3.04 10.62
CA THR A 109 25.65 3.33 9.80
C THR A 109 26.64 2.16 9.80
N ALA A 110 26.24 1.01 10.34
CA ALA A 110 27.13 -0.13 10.58
C ALA A 110 27.49 -0.88 9.28
N GLY A 111 26.82 -0.58 8.16
CA GLY A 111 27.09 -1.19 6.86
C GLY A 111 26.46 -2.57 6.69
N LYS A 112 26.68 -3.16 5.50
CA LYS A 112 26.01 -4.41 5.07
C LYS A 112 26.27 -5.59 6.00
N GLN A 113 27.49 -5.78 6.47
CA GLN A 113 27.84 -6.97 7.24
C GLN A 113 27.06 -7.06 8.56
N GLU A 114 26.97 -5.96 9.30
CA GLU A 114 26.23 -5.93 10.56
C GLU A 114 24.73 -6.00 10.34
N THR A 115 24.21 -5.30 9.33
CA THR A 115 22.80 -5.39 8.93
C THR A 115 22.40 -6.82 8.57
N GLN A 116 23.23 -7.53 7.79
CA GLN A 116 23.00 -8.94 7.45
C GLN A 116 22.95 -9.84 8.68
N LYS A 117 23.80 -9.61 9.69
CA LYS A 117 23.76 -10.37 10.95
C LYS A 117 22.44 -10.18 11.68
N VAL A 118 21.94 -8.93 11.76
CA VAL A 118 20.64 -8.64 12.37
C VAL A 118 19.54 -9.39 11.63
N ILE A 119 19.43 -9.22 10.32
CA ILE A 119 18.41 -9.90 9.50
C ILE A 119 18.49 -11.42 9.65
N SER A 120 19.70 -12.00 9.54
CA SER A 120 19.92 -13.45 9.65
C SER A 120 19.54 -13.99 11.03
N SER A 121 19.68 -13.21 12.10
CA SER A 121 19.27 -13.60 13.44
C SER A 121 17.76 -13.80 13.58
N PHE A 122 16.95 -13.17 12.72
CA PHE A 122 15.51 -13.34 12.64
C PHE A 122 15.09 -14.37 11.60
N THR A 123 15.61 -14.28 10.38
CA THR A 123 15.27 -15.25 9.32
C THR A 123 15.74 -16.67 9.66
N GLY A 124 16.79 -16.81 10.45
CA GLY A 124 17.24 -18.11 11.00
C GLY A 124 16.30 -18.71 12.05
N LYS A 125 15.21 -18.03 12.42
CA LYS A 125 14.16 -18.57 13.32
C LYS A 125 12.98 -19.17 12.55
N VAL A 126 13.03 -19.13 11.21
CA VAL A 126 12.02 -19.74 10.36
C VAL A 126 12.11 -21.26 10.48
N ASP A 127 11.04 -21.88 10.97
CA ASP A 127 10.88 -23.33 11.05
C ASP A 127 9.39 -23.70 11.09
N SER A 128 9.10 -25.00 11.19
CA SER A 128 7.73 -25.51 11.21
C SER A 128 6.92 -25.08 12.43
N THR A 129 7.56 -24.61 13.49
CA THR A 129 6.90 -24.22 14.75
C THR A 129 6.73 -22.71 14.90
N THR A 130 7.55 -21.92 14.23
CA THR A 130 7.51 -20.45 14.33
C THR A 130 6.69 -19.82 13.21
N THR A 131 6.97 -20.17 11.95
CA THR A 131 6.37 -19.53 10.78
C THR A 131 5.79 -20.52 9.77
N HIS A 132 5.57 -21.77 10.19
CA HIS A 132 5.12 -22.87 9.33
C HIS A 132 6.05 -23.07 8.12
N ASP A 133 7.36 -23.06 8.36
CA ASP A 133 8.43 -23.11 7.36
C ASP A 133 8.36 -22.00 6.29
N THR A 134 7.53 -20.96 6.51
CA THR A 134 7.32 -19.89 5.54
C THR A 134 8.37 -18.80 5.69
N PRO A 135 9.13 -18.46 4.65
CA PRO A 135 10.12 -17.39 4.69
C PRO A 135 9.51 -16.04 5.09
N MET A 136 10.29 -15.23 5.79
CA MET A 136 9.85 -13.90 6.21
C MET A 136 9.86 -12.90 5.05
N LEU A 137 8.90 -11.96 5.03
CA LEU A 137 9.14 -10.68 4.40
C LEU A 137 10.03 -9.85 5.33
N VAL A 138 11.10 -9.30 4.78
CA VAL A 138 12.05 -8.42 5.46
C VAL A 138 11.97 -7.06 4.79
N ALA A 139 11.29 -6.12 5.43
CA ALA A 139 11.06 -4.77 4.92
C ALA A 139 11.97 -3.73 5.57
N THR A 140 12.11 -2.59 4.93
CA THR A 140 12.75 -1.38 5.48
C THR A 140 12.24 -0.14 4.77
N ASP A 141 12.51 1.06 5.32
CA ASP A 141 12.38 2.34 4.64
C ASP A 141 13.73 2.77 4.07
N GLN A 142 13.89 2.60 2.77
CA GLN A 142 15.08 3.01 2.03
C GLN A 142 14.64 3.90 0.85
N GLU A 143 14.01 5.05 1.18
CA GLU A 143 13.54 6.04 0.21
C GLU A 143 14.70 6.88 -0.34
N GLY A 144 15.64 7.21 0.52
CA GLY A 144 16.72 8.17 0.33
C GLY A 144 16.52 9.46 1.11
N GLY A 145 17.49 10.37 1.03
CA GLY A 145 17.49 11.61 1.81
C GLY A 145 17.38 11.32 3.32
N ASP A 146 16.44 11.99 3.97
CA ASP A 146 16.23 11.82 5.41
C ASP A 146 15.54 10.49 5.79
N VAL A 147 15.07 9.70 4.83
CA VAL A 147 14.44 8.40 5.07
C VAL A 147 15.28 7.30 4.44
N GLN A 148 16.39 7.01 5.10
CA GLN A 148 17.30 5.93 4.76
C GLN A 148 17.72 5.23 6.05
N VAL A 149 17.22 4.01 6.28
CA VAL A 149 17.47 3.23 7.50
C VAL A 149 18.89 2.64 7.51
N MET A 150 19.33 2.10 6.39
CA MET A 150 20.61 1.39 6.27
C MET A 150 21.61 2.26 5.51
N SER A 151 22.79 2.49 6.11
CA SER A 151 23.88 3.25 5.52
C SER A 151 25.25 2.70 5.96
N GLY A 152 26.33 3.34 5.51
CA GLY A 152 27.70 2.91 5.79
C GLY A 152 28.24 1.93 4.73
N SER A 153 29.28 1.20 5.08
CA SER A 153 30.03 0.39 4.12
C SER A 153 29.17 -0.58 3.34
N GLY A 154 29.14 -0.42 2.02
CA GLY A 154 28.40 -1.26 1.08
C GLY A 154 27.00 -0.75 0.76
N PHE A 155 26.51 0.28 1.41
CA PHE A 155 25.28 0.99 1.02
C PHE A 155 25.61 2.33 0.35
N SER A 156 24.86 2.67 -0.68
CA SER A 156 24.90 3.98 -1.32
C SER A 156 24.24 5.05 -0.44
N ASP A 157 24.73 6.28 -0.50
CA ASP A 157 23.99 7.44 -0.02
C ASP A 157 22.92 7.76 -1.08
N ILE A 158 21.66 7.48 -0.78
CA ILE A 158 20.56 7.65 -1.72
C ILE A 158 20.04 9.09 -1.62
N PRO A 159 19.99 9.87 -2.72
CA PRO A 159 19.43 11.22 -2.70
C PRO A 159 17.96 11.24 -2.27
N SER A 160 17.43 12.42 -1.88
CA SER A 160 16.00 12.59 -1.66
C SER A 160 15.18 12.24 -2.90
N ALA A 161 13.93 11.83 -2.77
CA ALA A 161 13.09 11.50 -3.93
C ALA A 161 12.94 12.69 -4.88
N MET A 162 12.91 13.92 -4.35
CA MET A 162 12.88 15.13 -5.17
C MET A 162 14.17 15.29 -6.01
N ASP A 163 15.34 14.99 -5.43
CA ASP A 163 16.61 15.01 -6.17
C ASP A 163 16.68 13.84 -7.17
N GLN A 164 16.22 12.65 -6.78
CA GLN A 164 16.10 11.50 -7.68
C GLN A 164 15.25 11.84 -8.91
N SER A 165 14.16 12.59 -8.73
CA SER A 165 13.22 12.95 -9.80
C SER A 165 13.83 13.86 -10.88
N THR A 166 14.96 14.49 -10.60
CA THR A 166 15.69 15.31 -11.61
C THR A 166 16.50 14.49 -12.59
N GLN A 167 16.70 13.19 -12.31
CA GLN A 167 17.46 12.30 -13.17
C GLN A 167 16.62 11.86 -14.39
N PRO A 168 17.25 11.59 -15.56
CA PRO A 168 16.57 10.85 -16.61
C PRO A 168 16.03 9.52 -16.09
N ARG A 169 14.83 9.13 -16.54
CA ARG A 169 14.11 7.93 -16.07
C ARG A 169 14.99 6.66 -16.05
N GLU A 170 15.74 6.43 -17.13
CA GLU A 170 16.61 5.25 -17.28
C GLU A 170 17.76 5.27 -16.27
N GLN A 171 18.28 6.46 -15.94
CA GLN A 171 19.32 6.61 -14.93
C GLN A 171 18.77 6.32 -13.53
N LEU A 172 17.59 6.85 -13.19
CA LEU A 172 16.94 6.57 -11.92
C LEU A 172 16.64 5.08 -11.77
N LEU A 173 16.14 4.42 -12.83
CA LEU A 173 15.91 2.97 -12.83
C LEU A 173 17.21 2.20 -12.56
N ALA A 174 18.32 2.57 -13.22
CA ALA A 174 19.63 1.93 -13.01
C ALA A 174 20.15 2.15 -11.59
N SER A 175 19.99 3.35 -11.04
CA SER A 175 20.35 3.69 -9.66
C SER A 175 19.51 2.88 -8.66
N ALA A 176 18.19 2.86 -8.84
CA ALA A 176 17.26 2.10 -7.98
C ALA A 176 17.54 0.59 -8.02
N ARG A 177 17.94 0.06 -9.18
CA ARG A 177 18.41 -1.34 -9.29
C ARG A 177 19.67 -1.59 -8.47
N THR A 178 20.60 -0.65 -8.43
CA THR A 178 21.80 -0.76 -7.59
C THR A 178 21.44 -0.75 -6.12
N TRP A 179 20.61 0.20 -5.69
CA TRP A 179 20.13 0.29 -4.30
C TRP A 179 19.31 -0.94 -3.88
N GLY A 180 18.44 -1.43 -4.77
CA GLY A 180 17.70 -2.67 -4.53
C GLY A 180 18.62 -3.89 -4.39
N LYS A 181 19.67 -3.99 -5.19
CA LYS A 181 20.67 -5.05 -5.01
C LYS A 181 21.38 -4.95 -3.67
N GLU A 182 21.68 -3.76 -3.19
CA GLU A 182 22.27 -3.54 -1.88
C GLU A 182 21.38 -4.05 -0.74
N LEU A 183 20.05 -3.88 -0.88
CA LEU A 183 19.05 -4.43 0.05
C LEU A 183 18.98 -5.97 -0.05
N ALA A 184 18.93 -6.51 -1.26
CA ALA A 184 18.88 -7.96 -1.48
C ALA A 184 20.14 -8.67 -0.91
N ASP A 185 21.32 -8.04 -1.05
CA ASP A 185 22.59 -8.59 -0.56
C ASP A 185 22.60 -8.78 0.97
N VAL A 186 21.78 -8.06 1.71
CA VAL A 186 21.66 -8.22 3.18
C VAL A 186 20.46 -9.08 3.60
N GLY A 187 19.67 -9.56 2.64
CA GLY A 187 18.51 -10.41 2.90
C GLY A 187 17.19 -9.65 3.06
N ALA A 188 17.13 -8.36 2.75
CA ALA A 188 15.87 -7.65 2.63
C ALA A 188 15.10 -8.13 1.38
N THR A 189 13.77 -8.16 1.46
CA THR A 189 12.89 -8.62 0.39
C THR A 189 11.89 -7.55 -0.05
N MET A 190 11.74 -6.49 0.73
CA MET A 190 10.74 -5.44 0.52
C MET A 190 11.31 -4.07 0.90
N ASN A 191 10.96 -3.05 0.13
CA ASN A 191 11.22 -1.65 0.47
C ASN A 191 9.89 -0.90 0.56
N LEU A 192 9.61 -0.27 1.69
CA LEU A 192 8.43 0.57 1.88
C LEU A 192 8.62 1.92 1.15
N ALA A 193 8.89 1.83 -0.12
CA ALA A 193 9.10 2.90 -1.11
C ALA A 193 8.71 2.35 -2.50
N PRO A 194 8.29 3.21 -3.45
CA PRO A 194 8.38 4.67 -3.44
C PRO A 194 7.22 5.39 -2.74
N VAL A 195 7.48 6.63 -2.31
CA VAL A 195 6.43 7.59 -1.95
C VAL A 195 5.82 8.13 -3.24
N VAL A 196 4.52 7.91 -3.43
CA VAL A 196 3.78 8.39 -4.61
C VAL A 196 2.77 9.49 -4.26
N ASP A 197 2.93 10.07 -3.08
CA ASP A 197 2.11 11.17 -2.62
C ASP A 197 2.31 12.41 -3.49
N LEU A 198 1.21 13.00 -3.95
CA LEU A 198 1.23 14.24 -4.74
C LEU A 198 1.22 15.45 -3.80
N VAL A 199 2.32 16.18 -3.77
CA VAL A 199 2.45 17.43 -3.04
C VAL A 199 2.25 18.60 -4.02
N ASP A 200 0.99 18.91 -4.33
CA ASP A 200 0.57 19.96 -5.26
C ASP A 200 0.15 21.27 -4.56
N VAL A 201 0.50 21.39 -3.27
CA VAL A 201 0.24 22.60 -2.48
C VAL A 201 1.20 23.72 -2.85
N ALA A 202 0.74 24.98 -2.71
CA ALA A 202 1.52 26.16 -3.10
C ALA A 202 2.86 26.31 -2.34
N THR A 203 2.92 25.84 -1.08
CA THR A 203 4.12 25.84 -0.25
C THR A 203 4.40 24.41 0.24
N PRO A 204 5.19 23.63 -0.48
CA PRO A 204 5.40 22.21 -0.16
C PRO A 204 5.91 21.93 1.25
N SER A 205 6.73 22.82 1.82
CA SER A 205 7.21 22.70 3.20
C SER A 205 6.12 22.77 4.27
N THR A 206 4.88 23.17 3.92
CA THR A 206 3.73 23.11 4.83
C THR A 206 3.12 21.71 4.91
N ASN A 207 3.44 20.83 3.98
CA ASN A 207 3.13 19.43 4.08
C ASN A 207 4.24 18.75 4.90
N GLU A 208 3.99 18.58 6.20
CA GLU A 208 5.01 18.08 7.13
C GLU A 208 5.48 16.66 6.87
N PRO A 209 4.62 15.68 6.50
CA PRO A 209 5.08 14.31 6.36
C PRO A 209 5.94 14.06 5.11
N ILE A 210 5.70 14.76 4.01
CA ILE A 210 6.30 14.47 2.70
C ILE A 210 7.07 15.66 2.13
N GLY A 211 6.37 16.74 1.77
CA GLY A 211 6.94 17.85 1.02
C GLY A 211 8.02 18.64 1.77
N ARG A 212 7.96 18.68 3.10
CA ARG A 212 8.99 19.30 3.94
C ARG A 212 10.37 18.62 3.78
N TRP A 213 10.37 17.32 3.47
CA TRP A 213 11.57 16.49 3.44
C TRP A 213 11.98 16.07 2.03
N GLY A 214 11.26 16.57 1.00
CA GLY A 214 11.52 16.21 -0.41
C GLY A 214 11.34 14.71 -0.68
N ARG A 215 10.37 14.08 0.00
CA ARG A 215 10.06 12.65 -0.16
C ARG A 215 9.23 12.33 -1.40
N GLU A 216 8.63 13.34 -2.04
CA GLU A 216 7.85 13.23 -3.28
C GLU A 216 8.73 13.23 -4.53
N TYR A 217 8.30 12.55 -5.58
CA TYR A 217 8.99 12.48 -6.88
C TYR A 217 8.62 13.61 -7.85
N GLY A 218 7.97 14.67 -7.40
CA GLY A 218 7.58 15.81 -8.22
C GLY A 218 6.34 16.53 -7.72
N ARG A 219 5.92 17.55 -8.48
CA ARG A 219 4.79 18.43 -8.12
C ARG A 219 3.54 18.21 -8.98
N ASP A 220 3.60 17.32 -9.94
CA ASP A 220 2.50 16.94 -10.80
C ASP A 220 2.41 15.41 -10.94
N ALA A 221 1.21 14.93 -11.22
CA ALA A 221 0.94 13.51 -11.24
C ALA A 221 1.71 12.74 -12.31
N ALA A 222 2.02 13.36 -13.44
CA ALA A 222 2.74 12.70 -14.53
C ALA A 222 4.20 12.46 -14.14
N THR A 223 4.85 13.45 -13.53
CA THR A 223 6.24 13.35 -13.04
C THR A 223 6.32 12.33 -11.90
N VAL A 224 5.43 12.40 -10.90
CA VAL A 224 5.41 11.42 -9.80
C VAL A 224 5.21 10.01 -10.34
N THR A 225 4.25 9.78 -11.24
CA THR A 225 4.00 8.47 -11.83
C THR A 225 5.22 7.93 -12.58
N ALA A 226 5.87 8.77 -13.39
CA ALA A 226 7.02 8.35 -14.19
C ALA A 226 8.25 8.02 -13.34
N GLN A 227 8.59 8.88 -12.39
CA GLN A 227 9.83 8.77 -11.62
C GLN A 227 9.71 7.74 -10.48
N ALA A 228 8.61 7.76 -9.72
CA ALA A 228 8.34 6.72 -8.73
C ALA A 228 8.20 5.33 -9.40
N GLY A 229 7.62 5.29 -10.61
CA GLY A 229 7.58 4.07 -11.43
C GLY A 229 8.96 3.55 -11.79
N ALA A 230 9.90 4.44 -12.20
CA ALA A 230 11.28 4.05 -12.51
C ALA A 230 12.00 3.49 -11.27
N PHE A 231 11.83 4.13 -10.10
CA PHE A 231 12.35 3.63 -8.84
C PHE A 231 11.81 2.21 -8.53
N ALA A 232 10.50 2.03 -8.61
CA ALA A 232 9.86 0.74 -8.34
C ALA A 232 10.30 -0.36 -9.32
N GLU A 233 10.44 -0.05 -10.60
CA GLU A 233 10.96 -0.98 -11.60
C GLU A 233 12.41 -1.41 -11.30
N GLY A 234 13.26 -0.47 -10.88
CA GLY A 234 14.64 -0.77 -10.45
C GLY A 234 14.69 -1.70 -9.24
N MET A 235 13.85 -1.45 -8.22
CA MET A 235 13.71 -2.32 -7.05
C MET A 235 13.26 -3.73 -7.46
N LYS A 236 12.19 -3.85 -8.26
CA LYS A 236 11.71 -5.15 -8.77
C LYS A 236 12.78 -5.91 -9.56
N ALA A 237 13.55 -5.21 -10.39
CA ALA A 237 14.64 -5.81 -11.16
C ALA A 237 15.78 -6.39 -10.29
N SER A 238 15.80 -6.09 -8.99
CA SER A 238 16.76 -6.60 -8.00
C SER A 238 16.14 -7.63 -7.06
N GLY A 239 14.88 -8.05 -7.28
CA GLY A 239 14.16 -8.97 -6.40
C GLY A 239 13.58 -8.30 -5.15
N ILE A 240 13.54 -6.97 -5.08
CA ILE A 240 12.95 -6.23 -3.96
C ILE A 240 11.51 -5.82 -4.32
N ILE A 241 10.57 -6.14 -3.44
CA ILE A 241 9.16 -5.76 -3.59
C ILE A 241 9.02 -4.27 -3.22
N PRO A 242 8.65 -3.37 -4.16
CA PRO A 242 8.36 -1.99 -3.85
C PRO A 242 6.95 -1.84 -3.26
N VAL A 243 6.79 -0.91 -2.32
CA VAL A 243 5.51 -0.58 -1.68
C VAL A 243 5.14 0.86 -2.01
N TYR A 244 4.03 1.05 -2.70
CA TYR A 244 3.53 2.38 -3.07
C TYR A 244 2.75 2.99 -1.90
N LYS A 245 3.13 4.22 -1.48
CA LYS A 245 2.58 4.86 -0.27
C LYS A 245 2.35 6.35 -0.42
N HIS A 246 1.42 6.91 0.33
CA HIS A 246 0.49 6.38 1.34
C HIS A 246 -0.95 6.58 0.85
N PHE A 247 -1.60 5.51 0.41
CA PHE A 247 -2.94 5.58 -0.19
C PHE A 247 -3.99 6.18 0.78
N PRO A 248 -4.89 7.05 0.33
CA PRO A 248 -5.13 7.58 -1.03
C PRO A 248 -4.30 8.81 -1.41
N GLY A 249 -3.32 9.22 -0.62
CA GLY A 249 -2.38 10.31 -0.85
C GLY A 249 -2.18 11.20 0.38
N LEU A 250 -0.96 11.31 0.90
CA LEU A 250 -0.63 12.06 2.12
C LEU A 250 0.00 13.44 1.81
N GLY A 251 0.05 13.83 0.53
CA GLY A 251 0.74 15.04 0.08
C GLY A 251 0.05 16.37 0.38
N ARG A 252 -1.19 16.35 0.90
CA ARG A 252 -2.01 17.57 1.11
C ARG A 252 -2.33 17.87 2.57
N VAL A 253 -1.96 17.01 3.51
CA VAL A 253 -2.08 17.30 4.95
C VAL A 253 -1.01 18.27 5.41
N THR A 254 -1.27 18.98 6.50
CA THR A 254 -0.31 19.96 7.07
C THR A 254 0.43 19.43 8.28
N ALA A 255 -0.02 18.34 8.88
CA ALA A 255 0.61 17.73 10.05
C ALA A 255 1.00 16.28 9.76
N ASN A 256 2.03 15.79 10.43
CA ASN A 256 2.51 14.42 10.30
C ASN A 256 1.71 13.49 11.21
N THR A 257 1.17 12.42 10.65
CA THR A 257 0.40 11.37 11.34
C THR A 257 1.18 10.66 12.44
N ASP A 258 2.50 10.61 12.34
CA ASP A 258 3.35 9.99 13.36
C ASP A 258 3.41 10.81 14.65
N THR A 259 3.34 12.14 14.52
CA THR A 259 3.56 13.09 15.63
C THR A 259 2.32 13.85 16.06
N ALA A 260 1.26 13.85 15.22
CA ALA A 260 0.02 14.57 15.47
C ALA A 260 -1.22 13.67 15.37
N SER A 261 -2.24 13.99 16.15
CA SER A 261 -3.58 13.40 16.07
C SER A 261 -4.54 14.34 15.33
N GLY A 262 -5.66 13.80 14.82
CA GLY A 262 -6.68 14.58 14.10
C GLY A 262 -6.23 15.04 12.71
N VAL A 263 -5.18 14.46 12.16
CA VAL A 263 -4.68 14.77 10.81
C VAL A 263 -5.74 14.42 9.78
N THR A 264 -6.19 15.45 9.06
CA THR A 264 -7.29 15.32 8.11
C THR A 264 -6.94 15.98 6.79
N ASP A 265 -7.09 15.23 5.71
CA ASP A 265 -7.10 15.74 4.34
C ASP A 265 -8.52 16.19 3.97
N THR A 266 -8.63 17.44 3.53
CA THR A 266 -9.91 18.07 3.13
C THR A 266 -10.02 18.29 1.63
N THR A 267 -9.07 17.78 0.85
CA THR A 267 -8.90 18.08 -0.57
C THR A 267 -9.01 16.83 -1.44
N THR A 268 -8.38 15.73 -1.02
CA THR A 268 -8.32 14.50 -1.83
C THR A 268 -9.71 13.87 -1.96
N ALA A 269 -10.18 13.75 -3.20
CA ALA A 269 -11.49 13.21 -3.51
C ALA A 269 -11.43 11.75 -3.98
N ARG A 270 -12.54 11.02 -3.79
CA ARG A 270 -12.63 9.58 -4.11
C ARG A 270 -12.42 9.29 -5.60
N SER A 271 -12.90 10.16 -6.49
CA SER A 271 -12.83 9.95 -7.94
C SER A 271 -12.37 11.22 -8.66
N GLY A 272 -11.64 11.05 -9.76
CA GLY A 272 -11.13 12.14 -10.58
C GLY A 272 -9.99 12.94 -9.95
N ASP A 273 -9.50 12.54 -8.79
CA ASP A 273 -8.39 13.20 -8.11
C ASP A 273 -7.04 12.71 -8.66
N ALA A 274 -6.14 13.66 -8.93
CA ALA A 274 -4.82 13.37 -9.48
C ALA A 274 -3.96 12.52 -8.54
N ALA A 275 -4.03 12.73 -7.21
CA ALA A 275 -3.29 11.94 -6.24
C ALA A 275 -3.74 10.47 -6.26
N VAL A 276 -5.06 10.23 -6.28
CA VAL A 276 -5.63 8.88 -6.41
C VAL A 276 -5.29 8.25 -7.76
N GLY A 277 -5.25 9.05 -8.84
CA GLY A 277 -4.89 8.60 -10.19
C GLY A 277 -3.47 8.03 -10.29
N ILE A 278 -2.55 8.49 -9.47
CA ILE A 278 -1.18 7.94 -9.40
C ILE A 278 -1.22 6.48 -8.90
N PHE A 279 -1.99 6.19 -7.87
CA PHE A 279 -2.16 4.80 -7.40
C PHE A 279 -2.85 3.91 -8.42
N ALA A 280 -3.84 4.44 -9.16
CA ALA A 280 -4.47 3.71 -10.27
C ALA A 280 -3.44 3.35 -11.35
N SER A 281 -2.54 4.28 -11.67
CA SER A 281 -1.43 4.04 -12.59
C SER A 281 -0.44 2.98 -12.06
N ALA A 282 -0.11 3.02 -10.76
CA ALA A 282 0.73 2.01 -10.12
C ALA A 282 0.09 0.61 -10.18
N ILE A 283 -1.22 0.50 -9.90
CA ILE A 283 -1.99 -0.75 -9.98
C ILE A 283 -1.95 -1.30 -11.41
N SER A 284 -2.22 -0.45 -12.40
CA SER A 284 -2.16 -0.82 -13.82
C SER A 284 -0.75 -1.25 -14.26
N GLY A 285 0.29 -0.67 -13.64
CA GLY A 285 1.69 -1.04 -13.81
C GLY A 285 2.12 -2.30 -13.04
N GLY A 286 1.19 -2.99 -12.37
CA GLY A 286 1.45 -4.24 -11.65
C GLY A 286 2.06 -4.03 -10.26
N ALA A 287 1.61 -3.00 -9.53
CA ALA A 287 1.92 -2.85 -8.11
C ALA A 287 1.44 -4.10 -7.35
N GLN A 288 2.32 -4.66 -6.51
CA GLN A 288 2.03 -5.85 -5.71
C GLN A 288 1.62 -5.49 -4.29
N VAL A 289 2.09 -4.34 -3.78
CA VAL A 289 1.82 -3.89 -2.41
C VAL A 289 1.51 -2.40 -2.40
N ILE A 290 0.45 -2.04 -1.66
CA ILE A 290 0.08 -0.65 -1.38
C ILE A 290 -0.02 -0.47 0.14
N MET A 291 0.57 0.62 0.65
CA MET A 291 0.44 1.04 2.03
C MET A 291 -0.67 2.08 2.15
N VAL A 292 -1.53 1.91 3.17
CA VAL A 292 -2.65 2.82 3.46
C VAL A 292 -2.28 3.80 4.55
N SER A 293 -2.53 5.08 4.31
CA SER A 293 -2.33 6.19 5.25
C SER A 293 -3.20 6.06 6.50
N SER A 294 -2.71 6.57 7.62
CA SER A 294 -3.49 6.71 8.86
C SER A 294 -4.30 8.03 8.96
N ALA A 295 -4.17 8.97 8.00
CA ALA A 295 -4.95 10.21 7.99
C ALA A 295 -6.46 9.95 7.74
N THR A 296 -7.30 10.94 8.08
CA THR A 296 -8.72 10.97 7.71
C THR A 296 -8.90 11.76 6.42
N TYR A 297 -9.78 11.30 5.53
CA TYR A 297 -10.05 11.96 4.24
C TYR A 297 -11.51 12.39 4.20
N SER A 298 -11.76 13.67 4.47
CA SER A 298 -13.12 14.19 4.69
C SER A 298 -14.04 14.10 3.47
N LEU A 299 -13.49 14.06 2.25
CA LEU A 299 -14.24 13.92 1.00
C LEU A 299 -14.42 12.45 0.58
N ILE A 300 -13.86 11.49 1.33
CA ILE A 300 -13.97 10.05 1.05
C ILE A 300 -14.74 9.36 2.18
N ASP A 301 -14.20 9.41 3.41
CA ASP A 301 -14.81 8.87 4.62
C ASP A 301 -14.43 9.76 5.81
N PRO A 302 -15.30 10.74 6.17
CA PRO A 302 -15.04 11.62 7.30
C PRO A 302 -15.16 10.93 8.67
N ALA A 303 -15.73 9.72 8.73
CA ALA A 303 -16.01 9.02 9.97
C ALA A 303 -14.84 8.16 10.47
N ALA A 304 -13.90 7.79 9.57
CA ALA A 304 -12.82 6.89 9.89
C ALA A 304 -11.48 7.35 9.29
N ARG A 305 -10.38 6.99 9.94
CA ARG A 305 -9.04 7.06 9.35
C ARG A 305 -8.94 6.06 8.21
N ALA A 306 -8.22 6.40 7.14
CA ALA A 306 -8.15 5.55 5.95
C ALA A 306 -7.78 4.10 6.27
N VAL A 307 -6.80 3.88 7.14
CA VAL A 307 -6.36 2.54 7.58
C VAL A 307 -7.45 1.72 8.28
N PHE A 308 -8.51 2.35 8.78
CA PHE A 308 -9.65 1.70 9.47
C PHE A 308 -10.96 1.83 8.67
N SER A 309 -10.91 2.37 7.46
CA SER A 309 -12.08 2.63 6.61
C SER A 309 -12.26 1.55 5.56
N SER A 310 -13.35 0.80 5.62
CA SER A 310 -13.74 -0.11 4.55
C SER A 310 -14.08 0.63 3.26
N VAL A 311 -14.56 1.87 3.37
CA VAL A 311 -14.80 2.74 2.20
C VAL A 311 -13.50 3.00 1.43
N VAL A 312 -12.39 3.26 2.14
CA VAL A 312 -11.08 3.51 1.51
C VAL A 312 -10.45 2.20 1.03
N VAL A 313 -10.37 1.19 1.89
CA VAL A 313 -9.59 -0.02 1.59
C VAL A 313 -10.39 -1.02 0.73
N THR A 314 -11.62 -1.34 1.14
CA THR A 314 -12.41 -2.35 0.42
C THR A 314 -13.12 -1.77 -0.79
N ASP A 315 -13.92 -0.69 -0.60
CA ASP A 315 -14.74 -0.20 -1.71
C ASP A 315 -13.88 0.48 -2.76
N MET A 316 -13.03 1.44 -2.36
CA MET A 316 -12.25 2.24 -3.30
C MET A 316 -11.05 1.45 -3.86
N LEU A 317 -10.13 0.97 -2.99
CA LEU A 317 -8.90 0.34 -3.47
C LEU A 317 -9.14 -1.05 -4.07
N ARG A 318 -9.90 -1.92 -3.37
CA ARG A 318 -10.15 -3.28 -3.84
C ARG A 318 -11.16 -3.34 -4.97
N THR A 319 -12.36 -2.74 -4.76
CA THR A 319 -13.49 -2.93 -5.68
C THR A 319 -13.41 -1.99 -6.88
N GLU A 320 -13.28 -0.68 -6.65
CA GLU A 320 -13.32 0.31 -7.74
C GLU A 320 -12.03 0.33 -8.55
N MET A 321 -10.87 0.28 -7.88
CA MET A 321 -9.56 0.29 -8.53
C MET A 321 -9.07 -1.11 -8.92
N GLY A 322 -9.75 -2.18 -8.48
CA GLY A 322 -9.44 -3.57 -8.83
C GLY A 322 -8.12 -4.09 -8.25
N PHE A 323 -7.63 -3.52 -7.14
CA PHE A 323 -6.36 -3.97 -6.57
C PHE A 323 -6.49 -5.33 -5.89
N THR A 324 -5.75 -6.31 -6.38
CA THR A 324 -5.75 -7.70 -5.87
C THR A 324 -4.51 -8.04 -5.02
N GLY A 325 -3.49 -7.18 -5.02
CA GLY A 325 -2.25 -7.38 -4.27
C GLY A 325 -2.41 -7.20 -2.75
N MET A 326 -1.32 -7.23 -2.02
CA MET A 326 -1.29 -7.07 -0.57
C MET A 326 -1.49 -5.60 -0.16
N VAL A 327 -2.34 -5.35 0.83
CA VAL A 327 -2.50 -4.03 1.46
C VAL A 327 -1.88 -4.07 2.85
N ILE A 328 -0.91 -3.19 3.10
CA ILE A 328 -0.29 -3.01 4.42
C ILE A 328 -0.72 -1.68 5.03
N THR A 329 -0.85 -1.63 6.35
CA THR A 329 -1.06 -0.35 7.07
C THR A 329 0.23 0.47 7.09
N ASP A 330 0.11 1.79 7.25
CA ASP A 330 1.16 2.60 7.85
C ASP A 330 1.42 2.15 9.30
N ASP A 331 2.46 2.68 9.99
CA ASP A 331 2.69 2.26 11.39
C ASP A 331 1.47 2.54 12.28
N VAL A 332 0.92 1.48 12.86
CA VAL A 332 -0.18 1.59 13.83
C VAL A 332 0.25 1.28 15.25
N SER A 333 1.55 1.11 15.49
CA SER A 333 2.08 0.89 16.84
C SER A 333 2.29 2.21 17.59
N ALA A 334 3.01 3.17 17.02
CA ALA A 334 3.40 4.39 17.71
C ALA A 334 2.85 5.69 17.11
N ALA A 335 2.28 5.68 15.91
CA ALA A 335 1.76 6.88 15.26
C ALA A 335 0.70 7.59 16.12
N ALA A 336 0.89 8.89 16.37
CA ALA A 336 0.02 9.69 17.23
C ALA A 336 -1.43 9.72 16.73
N GLN A 337 -1.62 9.66 15.42
CA GLN A 337 -2.91 9.66 14.75
C GLN A 337 -3.83 8.50 15.19
N VAL A 338 -3.28 7.36 15.63
CA VAL A 338 -4.06 6.17 15.97
C VAL A 338 -4.01 5.80 17.46
N LYS A 339 -3.28 6.55 18.29
CA LYS A 339 -3.02 6.21 19.72
C LYS A 339 -4.26 6.19 20.62
N ASP A 340 -5.34 6.87 20.23
CA ASP A 340 -6.63 6.87 20.94
C ASP A 340 -7.37 5.52 20.83
N VAL A 341 -6.96 4.62 19.93
CA VAL A 341 -7.49 3.27 19.76
C VAL A 341 -6.56 2.27 20.45
N PRO A 342 -7.04 1.33 21.27
CA PRO A 342 -6.21 0.28 21.88
C PRO A 342 -5.47 -0.54 20.83
N ALA A 343 -4.23 -0.95 21.09
CA ALA A 343 -3.35 -1.59 20.11
C ALA A 343 -3.96 -2.80 19.40
N GLY A 344 -4.55 -3.73 20.16
CA GLY A 344 -5.23 -4.89 19.59
C GLY A 344 -6.42 -4.51 18.70
N GLU A 345 -7.16 -3.47 19.07
CA GLU A 345 -8.28 -2.98 18.27
C GLU A 345 -7.82 -2.31 16.97
N ARG A 346 -6.66 -1.64 16.96
CA ARG A 346 -6.06 -1.10 15.71
C ARG A 346 -5.87 -2.21 14.68
N ALA A 347 -5.29 -3.34 15.11
CA ALA A 347 -5.06 -4.48 14.23
C ALA A 347 -6.38 -5.07 13.70
N VAL A 348 -7.36 -5.30 14.60
CA VAL A 348 -8.66 -5.84 14.21
C VAL A 348 -9.39 -4.91 13.25
N ARG A 349 -9.41 -3.60 13.50
CA ARG A 349 -10.06 -2.62 12.62
C ARG A 349 -9.39 -2.57 11.25
N ALA A 350 -8.06 -2.60 11.18
CA ALA A 350 -7.33 -2.57 9.92
C ALA A 350 -7.61 -3.79 9.04
N ILE A 351 -7.55 -5.00 9.62
CA ILE A 351 -7.87 -6.24 8.89
C ILE A 351 -9.34 -6.26 8.46
N ARG A 352 -10.25 -5.81 9.33
CA ARG A 352 -11.69 -5.72 9.01
C ARG A 352 -11.98 -4.71 7.90
N ALA A 353 -11.22 -3.61 7.83
CA ALA A 353 -11.33 -2.61 6.77
C ALA A 353 -10.86 -3.11 5.39
N GLY A 354 -10.08 -4.19 5.35
CA GLY A 354 -9.58 -4.77 4.10
C GLY A 354 -8.05 -4.80 3.95
N CYS A 355 -7.28 -4.31 4.96
CA CYS A 355 -5.83 -4.51 5.01
C CYS A 355 -5.49 -5.99 5.19
N ASP A 356 -4.35 -6.42 4.64
CA ASP A 356 -3.87 -7.79 4.77
C ASP A 356 -2.72 -7.90 5.78
N MET A 357 -2.03 -6.81 6.06
CA MET A 357 -0.89 -6.78 6.98
C MET A 357 -0.92 -5.54 7.85
N VAL A 358 -0.58 -5.72 9.12
CA VAL A 358 -0.47 -4.66 10.13
C VAL A 358 1.00 -4.40 10.41
N LEU A 359 1.43 -3.14 10.25
CA LEU A 359 2.80 -2.72 10.56
C LEU A 359 2.89 -2.22 12.00
N ALA A 360 3.66 -2.91 12.84
CA ALA A 360 4.00 -2.53 14.20
C ALA A 360 5.50 -2.21 14.29
N SER A 361 5.91 -1.09 13.64
CA SER A 361 7.32 -0.79 13.39
C SER A 361 8.01 -0.08 14.54
N ALA A 362 7.43 1.01 15.07
CA ALA A 362 8.10 1.87 16.02
C ALA A 362 7.99 1.38 17.48
N ASP A 363 6.94 0.62 17.81
CA ASP A 363 6.78 -0.03 19.11
C ASP A 363 6.48 -1.53 18.95
N PRO A 364 7.51 -2.38 18.85
CA PRO A 364 7.35 -3.82 18.69
C PRO A 364 6.70 -4.51 19.90
N THR A 365 6.62 -3.85 21.07
CA THR A 365 6.00 -4.44 22.27
C THR A 365 4.50 -4.67 22.10
N LEU A 366 3.87 -3.92 21.18
CA LEU A 366 2.43 -4.02 20.91
C LEU A 366 2.04 -5.18 19.98
N ALA A 367 3.01 -5.81 19.31
CA ALA A 367 2.75 -6.91 18.37
C ALA A 367 2.05 -8.10 19.06
N ALA A 368 2.40 -8.40 20.30
CA ALA A 368 1.77 -9.47 21.09
C ALA A 368 0.28 -9.20 21.36
N ASP A 369 -0.08 -7.98 21.71
CA ASP A 369 -1.47 -7.61 21.97
C ASP A 369 -2.30 -7.56 20.68
N MET A 370 -1.68 -7.12 19.58
CA MET A 370 -2.27 -7.16 18.24
C MET A 370 -2.58 -8.61 17.82
N ALA A 371 -1.60 -9.52 17.95
CA ALA A 371 -1.77 -10.93 17.62
C ALA A 371 -2.90 -11.58 18.45
N LYS A 372 -2.90 -11.40 19.77
CA LYS A 372 -3.94 -11.91 20.66
C LYS A 372 -5.35 -11.40 20.30
N ALA A 373 -5.47 -10.12 19.97
CA ALA A 373 -6.75 -9.53 19.59
C ALA A 373 -7.28 -10.10 18.27
N LEU A 374 -6.40 -10.26 17.26
CA LEU A 374 -6.76 -10.89 15.99
C LEU A 374 -7.23 -12.33 16.19
N VAL A 375 -6.48 -13.15 16.95
CA VAL A 375 -6.86 -14.54 17.28
C VAL A 375 -8.21 -14.59 18.00
N SER A 376 -8.38 -13.82 19.08
CA SER A 376 -9.62 -13.81 19.85
C SER A 376 -10.83 -13.38 19.03
N THR A 377 -10.65 -12.39 18.14
CA THR A 377 -11.72 -11.92 17.24
C THR A 377 -12.09 -13.01 16.24
N ALA A 378 -11.09 -13.66 15.61
CA ALA A 378 -11.34 -14.71 14.63
C ALA A 378 -11.99 -15.96 15.26
N GLN A 379 -11.70 -16.28 16.53
CA GLN A 379 -12.35 -17.38 17.25
C GLN A 379 -13.84 -17.11 17.50
N SER A 380 -14.24 -15.85 17.67
CA SER A 380 -15.61 -15.46 18.00
C SER A 380 -16.44 -14.96 16.81
N ASP A 381 -15.79 -14.61 15.69
CA ASP A 381 -16.44 -14.03 14.51
C ASP A 381 -15.99 -14.81 13.24
N PRO A 382 -16.84 -15.75 12.74
CA PRO A 382 -16.53 -16.53 11.55
C PRO A 382 -16.30 -15.70 10.29
N ALA A 383 -16.94 -14.53 10.15
CA ALA A 383 -16.70 -13.64 9.02
C ALA A 383 -15.31 -13.01 9.11
N PHE A 384 -14.85 -12.67 10.31
CA PHE A 384 -13.50 -12.19 10.53
C PHE A 384 -12.45 -13.29 10.31
N ALA A 385 -12.75 -14.54 10.74
CA ALA A 385 -11.89 -15.69 10.46
C ALA A 385 -11.69 -15.90 8.94
N ALA A 386 -12.76 -15.83 8.15
CA ALA A 386 -12.68 -15.88 6.70
C ALA A 386 -11.83 -14.72 6.13
N ARG A 387 -11.96 -13.51 6.70
CA ARG A 387 -11.13 -12.36 6.29
C ARG A 387 -9.64 -12.57 6.62
N VAL A 388 -9.33 -13.20 7.75
CA VAL A 388 -7.95 -13.62 8.09
C VAL A 388 -7.42 -14.58 7.03
N ASP A 389 -8.18 -15.62 6.65
CA ASP A 389 -7.77 -16.60 5.63
C ASP A 389 -7.52 -15.96 4.26
N GLU A 390 -8.34 -15.00 3.85
CA GLU A 390 -8.10 -14.23 2.63
C GLU A 390 -6.81 -13.42 2.69
N SER A 391 -6.53 -12.76 3.82
CA SER A 391 -5.32 -11.97 4.03
C SER A 391 -4.08 -12.87 3.98
N VAL A 392 -4.08 -13.98 4.72
CA VAL A 392 -2.98 -14.94 4.71
C VAL A 392 -2.72 -15.45 3.30
N THR A 393 -3.76 -15.79 2.55
CA THR A 393 -3.63 -16.25 1.17
C THR A 393 -2.90 -15.22 0.28
N ARG A 394 -3.21 -13.93 0.42
CA ARG A 394 -2.51 -12.87 -0.32
C ARG A 394 -1.05 -12.70 0.13
N VAL A 395 -0.81 -12.74 1.44
CA VAL A 395 0.56 -12.66 1.99
C VAL A 395 1.42 -13.83 1.49
N LEU A 396 0.91 -15.06 1.54
CA LEU A 396 1.62 -16.25 1.08
C LEU A 396 1.85 -16.21 -0.44
N ALA A 397 0.86 -15.75 -1.22
CA ALA A 397 1.02 -15.58 -2.66
C ALA A 397 2.16 -14.59 -3.00
N LEU A 398 2.24 -13.46 -2.27
CA LEU A 398 3.32 -12.50 -2.43
C LEU A 398 4.69 -13.10 -2.09
N LYS A 399 4.79 -13.84 -0.96
CA LYS A 399 6.02 -14.53 -0.56
C LYS A 399 6.50 -15.52 -1.60
N ASN A 400 5.58 -16.32 -2.15
CA ASN A 400 5.90 -17.32 -3.17
C ASN A 400 6.34 -16.69 -4.50
N SER A 401 5.72 -15.57 -4.91
CA SER A 401 6.10 -14.87 -6.14
C SER A 401 7.48 -14.23 -6.09
N ASN A 402 8.00 -13.98 -4.91
CA ASN A 402 9.33 -13.37 -4.73
C ASN A 402 10.47 -14.41 -4.63
N GLN A 403 10.14 -15.70 -4.61
CA GLN A 403 11.13 -16.79 -4.57
C GLN A 403 11.40 -17.38 -5.97
N SER A 404 10.61 -16.99 -6.96
CA SER A 404 10.71 -17.46 -8.35
C SER A 404 11.63 -16.57 -9.18
#